data_043ebad9e128260c1c84a10ce8fbd17d
#
_entry.id   043ebad9e128260c1c84a10ce8fbd17d
#
_cell.length_a   1.000
_cell.length_b   1.000
_cell.length_c   1.000
_cell.angle_alpha   90.00
_cell.angle_beta   90.00
_cell.angle_gamma   90.00
#
_symmetry.space_group_name_H-M   'P 1'
#
loop_
_entity.id
_entity.type
_entity.pdbx_description
1 polymer ?
#
loop_
_entity_poly.entity_id
_entity_poly.type
_entity_poly.pdbx_seq_one_letter_code
_entity_poly.pdbx_strand_id
1 'polypeptide(L)'
;VQWIAGSGISYHLGVDGISMPFILLSTFLTPLSILASWHSIKNRIREFMIAFLVLETMMVGMFASLDMMMFYLFFEGVLIPMFLIIGIWGGPRRVYAAFKFFLYTLAGSVLMLVGIMVMYLQAGTTDIPVLSDFNFPQELQYWLFIGFFASFAVKVPMWPVHTWLPDAHVEAPTAGSMILALSLIHIRRCRRYS
;
A
#
# COMPACT_ATOMS: atom_id res chain seq x y z
N VAL A 1 -21.12 -5.43 7.31
CA VAL A 1 -22.14 -4.38 7.13
C VAL A 1 -22.06 -3.89 5.69
N GLN A 2 -23.18 -3.83 4.95
CA GLN A 2 -23.21 -3.21 3.62
C GLN A 2 -22.85 -1.73 3.73
N TRP A 3 -21.83 -1.31 3.02
CA TRP A 3 -21.41 0.10 3.01
C TRP A 3 -22.30 0.93 2.08
N ILE A 4 -22.60 0.38 0.89
CA ILE A 4 -23.52 1.01 -0.07
C ILE A 4 -24.67 0.04 -0.29
N ALA A 5 -25.89 0.44 0.12
CA ALA A 5 -27.07 -0.40 0.00
C ALA A 5 -27.33 -0.80 -1.46
N GLY A 6 -27.45 -2.11 -1.73
CA GLY A 6 -27.75 -2.66 -3.05
C GLY A 6 -26.54 -2.79 -4.01
N SER A 7 -25.33 -2.38 -3.63
CA SER A 7 -24.17 -2.45 -4.52
C SER A 7 -23.30 -3.70 -4.33
N GLY A 8 -23.57 -4.54 -3.32
CA GLY A 8 -22.69 -5.69 -3.01
C GLY A 8 -21.30 -5.30 -2.45
N ILE A 9 -21.06 -4.01 -2.18
CA ILE A 9 -19.84 -3.50 -1.53
C ILE A 9 -20.07 -3.48 -0.02
N SER A 10 -19.21 -4.18 0.72
CA SER A 10 -19.36 -4.35 2.15
C SER A 10 -18.19 -3.76 2.94
N TYR A 11 -18.49 -3.18 4.11
CA TYR A 11 -17.48 -2.88 5.10
C TYR A 11 -17.21 -4.18 5.87
N HIS A 12 -16.20 -4.94 5.39
CA HIS A 12 -15.83 -6.22 5.92
C HIS A 12 -14.35 -6.22 6.31
N LEU A 13 -14.09 -6.24 7.60
CA LEU A 13 -12.76 -6.34 8.18
C LEU A 13 -12.64 -7.65 8.95
N GLY A 14 -11.49 -8.27 8.84
CA GLY A 14 -11.14 -9.47 9.57
C GLY A 14 -9.63 -9.67 9.60
N VAL A 15 -9.17 -10.52 10.48
CA VAL A 15 -7.76 -10.84 10.65
C VAL A 15 -7.60 -12.35 10.55
N ASP A 16 -6.71 -12.79 9.70
CA ASP A 16 -6.33 -14.19 9.54
C ASP A 16 -4.90 -14.46 10.03
N GLY A 17 -4.46 -15.71 9.97
CA GLY A 17 -3.13 -16.13 10.43
C GLY A 17 -1.98 -15.51 9.60
N ILE A 18 -2.25 -15.01 8.39
CA ILE A 18 -1.26 -14.38 7.52
C ILE A 18 -1.23 -12.88 7.78
N SER A 19 -2.39 -12.22 7.92
CA SER A 19 -2.46 -10.76 8.13
C SER A 19 -2.02 -10.34 9.53
N MET A 20 -2.23 -11.17 10.56
CA MET A 20 -1.88 -10.86 11.94
C MET A 20 -0.40 -10.51 12.16
N PRO A 21 0.59 -11.27 11.67
CA PRO A 21 2.01 -10.90 11.76
C PRO A 21 2.33 -9.55 11.11
N PHE A 22 1.70 -9.22 10.00
CA PHE A 22 1.93 -7.93 9.32
C PHE A 22 1.32 -6.75 10.07
N ILE A 23 0.15 -6.94 10.69
CA ILE A 23 -0.45 -5.94 11.58
C ILE A 23 0.45 -5.69 12.78
N LEU A 24 0.90 -6.76 13.47
CA LEU A 24 1.81 -6.64 14.62
C LEU A 24 3.13 -5.98 14.22
N LEU A 25 3.68 -6.33 13.07
CA LEU A 25 4.90 -5.74 12.56
C LEU A 25 4.73 -4.23 12.30
N SER A 26 3.65 -3.83 11.63
CA SER A 26 3.35 -2.42 11.33
C SER A 26 3.19 -1.60 12.60
N THR A 27 2.41 -2.09 13.56
CA THR A 27 2.15 -1.41 14.83
C THR A 27 3.40 -1.34 15.73
N PHE A 28 4.30 -2.32 15.65
CA PHE A 28 5.57 -2.31 16.37
C PHE A 28 6.58 -1.33 15.77
N LEU A 29 6.62 -1.23 14.46
CA LEU A 29 7.64 -0.45 13.76
C LEU A 29 7.32 1.04 13.68
N THR A 30 6.05 1.42 13.71
CA THR A 30 5.66 2.83 13.70
C THR A 30 6.20 3.57 14.92
N PRO A 31 6.04 3.12 16.18
CA PRO A 31 6.67 3.76 17.33
C PRO A 31 8.19 3.83 17.25
N LEU A 32 8.85 2.77 16.75
CA LEU A 32 10.30 2.76 16.59
C LEU A 32 10.75 3.80 15.55
N SER A 33 10.02 3.94 14.45
CA SER A 33 10.32 4.94 13.41
C SER A 33 10.13 6.36 13.95
N ILE A 34 9.09 6.60 14.75
CA ILE A 34 8.86 7.88 15.43
C ILE A 34 10.00 8.18 16.40
N LEU A 35 10.41 7.23 17.22
CA LEU A 35 11.52 7.38 18.17
C LEU A 35 12.85 7.67 17.44
N ALA A 36 13.12 6.97 16.34
CA ALA A 36 14.31 7.21 15.51
C ALA A 36 14.33 8.63 14.90
N SER A 37 13.17 9.24 14.71
CA SER A 37 13.04 10.60 14.15
C SER A 37 13.10 11.72 15.19
N TRP A 38 13.13 11.39 16.48
CA TRP A 38 12.97 12.35 17.58
C TRP A 38 13.94 13.55 17.50
N HIS A 39 15.17 13.31 17.09
CA HIS A 39 16.21 14.35 16.98
C HIS A 39 16.33 14.94 15.56
N SER A 40 15.85 14.25 14.54
CA SER A 40 16.00 14.68 13.15
C SER A 40 14.88 15.64 12.69
N ILE A 41 13.67 15.48 13.21
CA ILE A 41 12.52 16.31 12.86
C ILE A 41 12.35 17.42 13.88
N LYS A 42 12.65 18.66 13.47
CA LYS A 42 12.56 19.86 14.33
C LYS A 42 11.38 20.78 13.94
N ASN A 43 10.92 20.69 12.69
CA ASN A 43 9.87 21.55 12.16
C ASN A 43 8.57 20.76 11.97
N ARG A 44 7.42 21.37 12.34
CA ARG A 44 6.08 20.79 12.13
C ARG A 44 5.93 19.39 12.73
N ILE A 45 6.45 19.17 13.93
CA ILE A 45 6.49 17.87 14.60
C ILE A 45 5.08 17.28 14.74
N ARG A 46 4.09 18.12 15.10
CA ARG A 46 2.70 17.66 15.26
C ARG A 46 2.13 17.08 13.98
N GLU A 47 2.32 17.75 12.85
CA GLU A 47 1.84 17.30 11.54
C GLU A 47 2.55 16.01 11.11
N PHE A 48 3.83 15.89 11.42
CA PHE A 48 4.61 14.67 11.18
C PHE A 48 4.04 13.47 11.94
N MET A 49 3.75 13.64 13.22
CA MET A 49 3.15 12.58 14.05
C MET A 49 1.77 12.17 13.54
N ILE A 50 0.93 13.15 13.15
CA ILE A 50 -0.39 12.87 12.56
C ILE A 50 -0.24 12.07 11.25
N ALA A 51 0.68 12.48 10.37
CA ALA A 51 0.91 11.77 9.11
C ALA A 51 1.36 10.32 9.34
N PHE A 52 2.21 10.06 10.35
CA PHE A 52 2.63 8.70 10.71
C PHE A 52 1.49 7.85 11.29
N LEU A 53 0.66 8.41 12.16
CA LEU A 53 -0.49 7.68 12.71
C LEU A 53 -1.55 7.38 11.65
N VAL A 54 -1.78 8.33 10.72
CA VAL A 54 -2.66 8.08 9.57
C VAL A 54 -2.08 6.99 8.67
N LEU A 55 -0.77 7.02 8.40
CA LEU A 55 -0.07 5.99 7.63
C LEU A 55 -0.23 4.60 8.25
N GLU A 56 -0.01 4.48 9.56
CA GLU A 56 -0.21 3.24 10.31
C GLU A 56 -1.65 2.73 10.20
N THR A 57 -2.64 3.62 10.39
CA THR A 57 -4.05 3.28 10.28
C THR A 57 -4.38 2.73 8.89
N MET A 58 -3.86 3.35 7.83
CA MET A 58 -4.05 2.88 6.45
C MET A 58 -3.39 1.51 6.20
N MET A 59 -2.17 1.29 6.74
CA MET A 59 -1.49 -0.01 6.63
C MET A 59 -2.26 -1.12 7.37
N VAL A 60 -2.70 -0.88 8.60
CA VAL A 60 -3.50 -1.85 9.36
C VAL A 60 -4.82 -2.14 8.66
N GLY A 61 -5.51 -1.09 8.17
CA GLY A 61 -6.75 -1.24 7.38
C GLY A 61 -6.55 -2.08 6.12
N MET A 62 -5.43 -1.92 5.41
CA MET A 62 -5.11 -2.70 4.23
C MET A 62 -4.96 -4.20 4.57
N PHE A 63 -4.25 -4.55 5.65
CA PHE A 63 -4.06 -5.95 6.06
C PHE A 63 -5.31 -6.59 6.68
N ALA A 64 -6.23 -5.77 7.21
CA ALA A 64 -7.48 -6.25 7.81
C ALA A 64 -8.66 -6.27 6.82
N SER A 65 -8.50 -5.79 5.59
CA SER A 65 -9.58 -5.70 4.61
C SER A 65 -9.93 -7.08 4.05
N LEU A 66 -11.20 -7.46 4.13
CA LEU A 66 -11.78 -8.66 3.50
C LEU A 66 -12.67 -8.32 2.29
N ASP A 67 -12.70 -7.06 1.88
CA ASP A 67 -13.40 -6.55 0.70
C ASP A 67 -12.39 -5.88 -0.24
N MET A 68 -12.44 -6.21 -1.54
CA MET A 68 -11.47 -5.73 -2.55
C MET A 68 -11.50 -4.21 -2.73
N MET A 69 -12.68 -3.59 -2.66
CA MET A 69 -12.80 -2.13 -2.78
C MET A 69 -12.22 -1.43 -1.54
N MET A 70 -12.47 -2.00 -0.37
CA MET A 70 -11.92 -1.54 0.90
C MET A 70 -10.40 -1.68 0.94
N PHE A 71 -9.89 -2.84 0.49
CA PHE A 71 -8.46 -3.07 0.32
C PHE A 71 -7.83 -2.00 -0.59
N TYR A 72 -8.43 -1.75 -1.76
CA TYR A 72 -7.93 -0.75 -2.69
C TYR A 72 -7.90 0.66 -2.08
N LEU A 73 -8.95 1.04 -1.34
CA LEU A 73 -9.04 2.34 -0.69
C LEU A 73 -7.89 2.54 0.32
N PHE A 74 -7.63 1.56 1.17
CA PHE A 74 -6.53 1.62 2.12
C PHE A 74 -5.16 1.53 1.42
N PHE A 75 -5.04 0.70 0.40
CA PHE A 75 -3.82 0.54 -0.41
C PHE A 75 -3.40 1.85 -1.09
N GLU A 76 -4.36 2.62 -1.64
CA GLU A 76 -4.12 3.96 -2.18
C GLU A 76 -3.98 5.01 -1.07
N GLY A 77 -4.75 4.87 0.00
CA GLY A 77 -4.72 5.78 1.14
C GLY A 77 -3.34 5.92 1.78
N VAL A 78 -2.51 4.87 1.76
CA VAL A 78 -1.10 4.91 2.23
C VAL A 78 -0.25 5.93 1.44
N LEU A 79 -0.59 6.20 0.17
CA LEU A 79 0.20 7.11 -0.67
C LEU A 79 0.14 8.56 -0.20
N ILE A 80 -1.01 8.99 0.31
CA ILE A 80 -1.22 10.39 0.73
C ILE A 80 -0.31 10.78 1.89
N PRO A 81 -0.32 10.09 3.06
CA PRO A 81 0.58 10.45 4.14
C PRO A 81 2.06 10.27 3.77
N MET A 82 2.42 9.26 2.97
CA MET A 82 3.79 9.07 2.52
C MET A 82 4.25 10.19 1.57
N PHE A 83 3.40 10.65 0.66
CA PHE A 83 3.66 11.81 -0.19
C PHE A 83 3.93 13.07 0.64
N LEU A 84 3.13 13.30 1.70
CA LEU A 84 3.32 14.42 2.62
C LEU A 84 4.62 14.29 3.41
N ILE A 85 4.93 13.10 3.92
CA ILE A 85 6.16 12.85 4.69
C ILE A 85 7.41 13.14 3.83
N ILE A 86 7.44 12.67 2.60
CA ILE A 86 8.56 12.91 1.67
C ILE A 86 8.58 14.40 1.24
N GLY A 87 7.43 14.95 0.87
CA GLY A 87 7.32 16.31 0.29
C GLY A 87 7.60 17.44 1.28
N ILE A 88 7.30 17.26 2.57
CA ILE A 88 7.46 18.30 3.58
C ILE A 88 8.81 18.16 4.31
N TRP A 89 9.15 16.96 4.78
CA TRP A 89 10.33 16.68 5.62
C TRP A 89 11.50 16.03 4.87
N GLY A 90 11.38 15.86 3.56
CA GLY A 90 12.42 15.30 2.70
C GLY A 90 13.59 16.25 2.42
N GLY A 91 14.56 15.76 1.67
CA GLY A 91 15.78 16.44 1.27
C GLY A 91 15.60 17.56 0.22
N PRO A 92 16.68 17.98 -0.46
CA PRO A 92 16.64 19.11 -1.39
C PRO A 92 15.70 18.91 -2.59
N ARG A 93 15.58 17.71 -3.12
CA ARG A 93 14.71 17.35 -4.27
C ARG A 93 13.40 16.69 -3.87
N ARG A 94 12.97 16.89 -2.62
CA ARG A 94 11.78 16.24 -2.01
C ARG A 94 10.52 16.34 -2.85
N VAL A 95 10.24 17.50 -3.46
CA VAL A 95 9.05 17.72 -4.27
C VAL A 95 9.04 16.79 -5.50
N TYR A 96 10.16 16.73 -6.22
CA TYR A 96 10.30 15.85 -7.38
C TYR A 96 10.15 14.37 -6.96
N ALA A 97 10.80 13.95 -5.90
CA ALA A 97 10.75 12.58 -5.39
C ALA A 97 9.34 12.19 -4.93
N ALA A 98 8.64 13.09 -4.22
CA ALA A 98 7.27 12.88 -3.77
C ALA A 98 6.30 12.72 -4.94
N PHE A 99 6.34 13.62 -5.93
CA PHE A 99 5.50 13.53 -7.12
C PHE A 99 5.82 12.29 -7.96
N LYS A 100 7.08 11.96 -8.16
CA LYS A 100 7.49 10.76 -8.88
C LYS A 100 6.96 9.49 -8.18
N PHE A 101 7.14 9.39 -6.87
CA PHE A 101 6.61 8.30 -6.05
C PHE A 101 5.08 8.19 -6.22
N PHE A 102 4.37 9.29 -6.01
CA PHE A 102 2.91 9.30 -6.04
C PHE A 102 2.35 8.94 -7.41
N LEU A 103 2.78 9.64 -8.47
CA LEU A 103 2.27 9.41 -9.82
C LEU A 103 2.63 8.01 -10.35
N TYR A 104 3.83 7.53 -10.05
CA TYR A 104 4.30 6.22 -10.51
C TYR A 104 3.50 5.08 -9.88
N THR A 105 3.29 5.15 -8.57
CA THR A 105 2.54 4.13 -7.84
C THR A 105 1.05 4.22 -8.14
N LEU A 106 0.47 5.41 -8.28
CA LEU A 106 -0.91 5.61 -8.68
C LEU A 106 -1.18 5.03 -10.10
N ALA A 107 -0.32 5.31 -11.06
CA ALA A 107 -0.46 4.76 -12.42
C ALA A 107 -0.45 3.23 -12.43
N GLY A 108 0.38 2.60 -11.59
CA GLY A 108 0.40 1.14 -11.43
C GLY A 108 -0.89 0.60 -10.84
N SER A 109 -1.44 1.26 -9.83
CA SER A 109 -2.62 0.77 -9.10
C SER A 109 -3.94 0.93 -9.85
N VAL A 110 -4.01 1.82 -10.84
CA VAL A 110 -5.19 1.94 -11.73
C VAL A 110 -5.48 0.61 -12.44
N LEU A 111 -4.47 -0.15 -12.82
CA LEU A 111 -4.67 -1.46 -13.44
C LEU A 111 -5.35 -2.45 -12.49
N MET A 112 -5.00 -2.42 -11.20
CA MET A 112 -5.67 -3.22 -10.18
C MET A 112 -7.13 -2.77 -9.98
N LEU A 113 -7.40 -1.48 -9.98
CA LEU A 113 -8.77 -0.95 -9.89
C LEU A 113 -9.64 -1.46 -11.04
N VAL A 114 -9.12 -1.42 -12.28
CA VAL A 114 -9.82 -1.98 -13.44
C VAL A 114 -10.09 -3.48 -13.22
N GLY A 115 -9.11 -4.23 -12.71
CA GLY A 115 -9.29 -5.65 -12.38
C GLY A 115 -10.41 -5.87 -11.34
N ILE A 116 -10.44 -5.08 -10.27
CA ILE A 116 -11.49 -5.14 -9.25
C ILE A 116 -12.87 -4.84 -9.84
N MET A 117 -12.96 -3.82 -10.70
CA MET A 117 -14.22 -3.47 -11.38
C MET A 117 -14.72 -4.61 -12.27
N VAL A 118 -13.82 -5.26 -13.02
CA VAL A 118 -14.18 -6.40 -13.88
C VAL A 118 -14.64 -7.59 -13.02
N MET A 119 -13.95 -7.89 -11.92
CA MET A 119 -14.38 -8.95 -10.98
C MET A 119 -15.77 -8.65 -10.40
N TYR A 120 -16.01 -7.41 -10.01
CA TYR A 120 -17.31 -6.96 -9.51
C TYR A 120 -18.44 -7.11 -10.54
N LEU A 121 -18.19 -6.74 -11.80
CA LEU A 121 -19.19 -6.87 -12.87
C LEU A 121 -19.57 -8.33 -13.16
N GLN A 122 -18.64 -9.27 -12.93
CA GLN A 122 -18.87 -10.70 -13.14
C GLN A 122 -19.53 -11.38 -11.93
N ALA A 123 -19.09 -11.06 -10.73
CA ALA A 123 -19.50 -11.72 -9.49
C ALA A 123 -20.63 -10.98 -8.74
N GLY A 124 -20.87 -9.68 -9.02
CA GLY A 124 -21.85 -8.85 -8.33
C GLY A 124 -21.47 -8.47 -6.90
N THR A 125 -20.24 -8.80 -6.45
CA THR A 125 -19.73 -8.53 -5.11
C THR A 125 -18.24 -8.23 -5.12
N THR A 126 -17.75 -7.50 -4.10
CA THR A 126 -16.32 -7.25 -3.86
C THR A 126 -15.76 -8.03 -2.67
N ASP A 127 -16.57 -8.85 -2.01
CA ASP A 127 -16.19 -9.64 -0.83
C ASP A 127 -15.17 -10.74 -1.23
N ILE A 128 -13.96 -10.69 -0.65
CA ILE A 128 -12.84 -11.60 -0.98
C ILE A 128 -13.19 -13.08 -0.73
N PRO A 129 -13.78 -13.48 0.40
CA PRO A 129 -14.21 -14.84 0.62
C PRO A 129 -15.15 -15.37 -0.47
N VAL A 130 -16.12 -14.57 -0.91
CA VAL A 130 -17.06 -14.96 -1.98
C VAL A 130 -16.35 -15.03 -3.33
N LEU A 131 -15.45 -14.08 -3.62
CA LEU A 131 -14.68 -14.06 -4.87
C LEU A 131 -13.69 -15.24 -4.98
N SER A 132 -13.19 -15.76 -3.85
CA SER A 132 -12.27 -16.90 -3.86
C SER A 132 -12.95 -18.20 -4.31
N ASP A 133 -14.25 -18.33 -4.06
CA ASP A 133 -15.04 -19.48 -4.47
C ASP A 133 -15.67 -19.32 -5.85
N PHE A 134 -15.59 -18.10 -6.44
CA PHE A 134 -16.18 -17.80 -7.73
C PHE A 134 -15.28 -18.28 -8.89
N ASN A 135 -15.85 -19.04 -9.83
CA ASN A 135 -15.13 -19.54 -11.00
C ASN A 135 -15.15 -18.51 -12.14
N PHE A 136 -14.08 -17.74 -12.27
CA PHE A 136 -13.92 -16.86 -13.42
C PHE A 136 -13.51 -17.62 -14.69
N PRO A 137 -13.94 -17.19 -15.90
CA PRO A 137 -13.45 -17.73 -17.16
C PRO A 137 -11.92 -17.69 -17.24
N GLN A 138 -11.28 -18.74 -17.79
CA GLN A 138 -9.81 -18.87 -17.79
C GLN A 138 -9.10 -17.70 -18.50
N GLU A 139 -9.67 -17.21 -19.61
CA GLU A 139 -9.13 -16.06 -20.32
C GLU A 139 -9.14 -14.78 -19.44
N LEU A 140 -10.22 -14.59 -18.68
CA LEU A 140 -10.35 -13.44 -17.79
C LEU A 140 -9.37 -13.53 -16.63
N GLN A 141 -9.15 -14.73 -16.06
CA GLN A 141 -8.17 -14.95 -14.98
C GLN A 141 -6.76 -14.50 -15.40
N TYR A 142 -6.38 -14.76 -16.65
CA TYR A 142 -5.09 -14.35 -17.19
C TYR A 142 -4.93 -12.81 -17.22
N TRP A 143 -5.95 -12.09 -17.70
CA TRP A 143 -5.92 -10.63 -17.72
C TRP A 143 -5.99 -10.01 -16.33
N LEU A 144 -6.80 -10.57 -15.43
CA LEU A 144 -6.84 -10.15 -14.03
C LEU A 144 -5.47 -10.33 -13.37
N PHE A 145 -4.84 -11.48 -13.56
CA PHE A 145 -3.49 -11.74 -13.04
C PHE A 145 -2.48 -10.70 -13.54
N ILE A 146 -2.47 -10.38 -14.83
CA ILE A 146 -1.57 -9.36 -15.39
C ILE A 146 -1.84 -7.99 -14.74
N GLY A 147 -3.09 -7.58 -14.61
CA GLY A 147 -3.46 -6.29 -14.01
C GLY A 147 -3.01 -6.16 -12.56
N PHE A 148 -3.30 -7.18 -11.74
CA PHE A 148 -2.85 -7.23 -10.34
C PHE A 148 -1.32 -7.32 -10.23
N PHE A 149 -0.70 -8.19 -11.03
CA PHE A 149 0.75 -8.35 -11.05
C PHE A 149 1.46 -7.04 -11.42
N ALA A 150 0.99 -6.32 -12.43
CA ALA A 150 1.56 -5.04 -12.82
C ALA A 150 1.48 -4.00 -11.69
N SER A 151 0.34 -3.92 -11.00
CA SER A 151 0.17 -3.03 -9.84
C SER A 151 1.13 -3.39 -8.71
N PHE A 152 1.21 -4.66 -8.34
CA PHE A 152 2.13 -5.12 -7.30
C PHE A 152 3.59 -4.97 -7.73
N ALA A 153 3.93 -5.20 -9.00
CA ALA A 153 5.29 -5.03 -9.51
C ALA A 153 5.78 -3.59 -9.40
N VAL A 154 4.89 -2.62 -9.58
CA VAL A 154 5.21 -1.20 -9.35
C VAL A 154 5.41 -0.91 -7.87
N LYS A 155 4.51 -1.40 -7.01
CA LYS A 155 4.54 -1.14 -5.55
C LYS A 155 5.73 -1.83 -4.87
N VAL A 156 6.05 -3.06 -5.30
CA VAL A 156 7.15 -3.92 -4.82
C VAL A 156 8.48 -3.62 -5.52
N PRO A 157 8.64 -2.52 -6.16
CA PRO A 157 9.58 -2.08 -7.20
C PRO A 157 10.37 -3.20 -7.88
N MET A 158 9.69 -3.95 -8.75
CA MET A 158 10.34 -4.95 -9.60
C MET A 158 11.00 -4.27 -10.81
N TRP A 159 12.08 -4.85 -11.31
CA TRP A 159 12.64 -4.42 -12.58
C TRP A 159 11.66 -4.71 -13.73
N PRO A 160 11.37 -3.76 -14.64
CA PRO A 160 11.99 -2.44 -14.86
C PRO A 160 11.28 -1.26 -14.16
N VAL A 161 10.18 -1.48 -13.42
CA VAL A 161 9.32 -0.42 -12.85
C VAL A 161 9.74 0.07 -11.45
N HIS A 162 11.02 0.00 -11.12
CA HIS A 162 11.58 0.31 -9.78
C HIS A 162 12.17 1.72 -9.64
N THR A 163 12.16 2.53 -10.71
CA THR A 163 12.93 3.79 -10.78
C THR A 163 12.46 4.88 -9.82
N TRP A 164 11.26 4.76 -9.26
CA TRP A 164 10.73 5.69 -8.26
C TRP A 164 11.37 5.51 -6.87
N LEU A 165 11.76 4.26 -6.55
CA LEU A 165 12.23 3.90 -5.22
C LEU A 165 13.55 4.56 -4.81
N PRO A 166 14.64 4.56 -5.64
CA PRO A 166 15.89 5.22 -5.28
C PRO A 166 15.68 6.70 -4.97
N ASP A 167 14.91 7.41 -5.78
CA ASP A 167 14.63 8.83 -5.57
C ASP A 167 13.82 9.08 -4.29
N ALA A 168 12.79 8.26 -4.05
CA ALA A 168 12.00 8.34 -2.83
C ALA A 168 12.83 8.04 -1.57
N HIS A 169 13.70 7.01 -1.61
CA HIS A 169 14.54 6.63 -0.47
C HIS A 169 15.62 7.64 -0.12
N VAL A 170 16.24 8.25 -1.13
CA VAL A 170 17.31 9.24 -0.92
C VAL A 170 16.73 10.52 -0.30
N GLU A 171 15.55 10.91 -0.72
CA GLU A 171 14.93 12.17 -0.30
C GLU A 171 14.06 12.01 0.96
N ALA A 172 13.55 10.81 1.27
CA ALA A 172 12.70 10.61 2.43
C ALA A 172 13.47 10.83 3.76
N PRO A 173 12.83 11.39 4.80
CA PRO A 173 13.42 11.43 6.13
C PRO A 173 13.67 10.00 6.64
N THR A 174 14.62 9.83 7.57
CA THR A 174 15.06 8.50 8.07
C THR A 174 13.90 7.58 8.46
N ALA A 175 12.90 8.09 9.17
CA ALA A 175 11.72 7.30 9.53
C ALA A 175 10.87 6.90 8.31
N GLY A 176 10.69 7.80 7.34
CA GLY A 176 10.00 7.48 6.09
C GLY A 176 10.74 6.40 5.30
N SER A 177 12.07 6.50 5.22
CA SER A 177 12.92 5.48 4.59
C SER A 177 12.85 4.13 5.33
N MET A 178 12.75 4.11 6.66
CA MET A 178 12.60 2.88 7.43
C MET A 178 11.31 2.15 7.06
N ILE A 179 10.19 2.84 6.98
CA ILE A 179 8.89 2.23 6.60
C ILE A 179 8.93 1.78 5.13
N LEU A 180 9.49 2.58 4.22
CA LEU A 180 9.67 2.17 2.82
C LEU A 180 10.59 0.96 2.68
N ALA A 181 11.69 0.92 3.43
CA ALA A 181 12.66 -0.18 3.38
C ALA A 181 12.08 -1.48 3.92
N LEU A 182 11.19 -1.42 4.90
CA LEU A 182 10.61 -2.60 5.53
C LEU A 182 9.81 -3.45 4.57
N SER A 183 9.05 -2.83 3.70
CA SER A 183 8.34 -3.54 2.64
C SER A 183 9.29 -4.22 1.65
N LEU A 184 10.56 -3.74 1.54
CA LEU A 184 11.54 -4.21 0.55
C LEU A 184 12.53 -5.24 1.10
N ILE A 185 12.89 -5.21 2.38
CA ILE A 185 13.87 -6.14 2.96
C ILE A 185 13.37 -7.57 2.91
N HIS A 186 12.07 -7.79 3.09
CA HIS A 186 11.49 -9.12 2.99
C HIS A 186 11.59 -9.71 1.59
N ILE A 187 11.53 -8.90 0.55
CA ILE A 187 11.60 -9.35 -0.86
C ILE A 187 13.03 -9.65 -1.29
N ARG A 188 14.03 -8.88 -0.82
CA ARG A 188 15.44 -9.13 -1.15
C ARG A 188 16.00 -10.39 -0.48
N ARG A 189 15.47 -10.78 0.68
CA ARG A 189 15.93 -11.98 1.38
C ARG A 189 15.52 -13.28 0.67
N CYS A 190 14.34 -13.33 0.04
CA CYS A 190 13.94 -14.49 -0.75
C CYS A 190 14.86 -14.74 -1.96
N ARG A 191 15.52 -13.70 -2.50
CA ARG A 191 16.39 -13.83 -3.69
C ARG A 191 17.80 -14.34 -3.39
N ARG A 192 18.20 -14.45 -2.11
CA ARG A 192 19.54 -14.92 -1.69
C ARG A 192 19.60 -16.42 -1.39
N TYR A 193 18.46 -17.11 -1.40
CA TYR A 193 18.34 -18.54 -1.07
C TYR A 193 17.71 -19.38 -2.19
N SER A 194 17.57 -18.83 -3.42
CA SER A 194 17.16 -19.60 -4.60
C SER A 194 18.32 -19.73 -5.60
#